data_d9a42b9b2fe3b067564c750b22e58d03
#
_entry.id   d9a42b9b2fe3b067564c750b22e58d03
#
_cell.length_a   1.000
_cell.length_b   1.000
_cell.length_c   1.000
_cell.angle_alpha   90.00
_cell.angle_beta   90.00
_cell.angle_gamma   90.00
#
_symmetry.space_group_name_H-M   'P 1'
#
loop_
_entity.id
_entity.type
_entity.pdbx_description
1 polymer ?
#
loop_
_entity_poly.entity_id
_entity_poly.type
_entity_poly.pdbx_seq_one_letter_code
_entity_poly.pdbx_strand_id
1 'polypeptide(L)'
;MAIKAEEISALIKEQIENYQNVLSVEEIGTVTYVGDGIARAHGLENAMSGELLEFSNGSYGMAQNLESNDVGIIILGDFESIREGDKVKRTGKIMEVPVGEALIGRVVNPLGQPIDGLGEIVTDKARPVEAMAPGVMQRKSVNEPMQTGLKAIDALVPIGRGQRELVISDRKTGKTSIAIDTIINQKGQDMICIYVAIGQKDSTVRTQVETLKKYGAMDYTIVVNAGASQPAPLLYIAPYAGTAMGEEFMYNGKHVLIIFDDLSKQAVAYRELSLLLRRPPGREAYPGDVFYLHSRLLERAAKLSDDLGGGSMTALPFVETQAGDISAYIPTNVISITDGQIFLESDLFYAGTRPAVDAGLSVSRVGGSAQIKAMKKVAGTLRLDLASYRELEAFTQFGSDLDAATQAKLNRGRRTVEILKQKLHAPLAVEKQVVILYALTHGFLDSIPVDSILDFEHELFEYLDTNHSDIFETIRTTKDLPEEEALNSAIQEYKDMFLATKGSNSSTEDKLKSIQNA
;
A
#
# COMPACT_ATOMS: atom_id res chain seq x y z
N MET A 1 70.76 -41.12 -0.69
CA MET A 1 71.05 -39.82 -0.04
C MET A 1 70.17 -39.73 1.19
N ALA A 2 70.75 -39.73 2.37
CA ALA A 2 70.03 -39.54 3.59
C ALA A 2 69.76 -38.05 3.76
N ILE A 3 68.51 -37.65 3.77
CA ILE A 3 68.07 -36.27 4.05
C ILE A 3 68.50 -35.95 5.48
N LYS A 4 69.28 -34.89 5.66
CA LYS A 4 69.77 -34.49 6.98
C LYS A 4 68.64 -34.03 7.85
N ALA A 5 68.64 -34.34 9.13
CA ALA A 5 67.62 -33.98 10.09
C ALA A 5 67.35 -32.45 10.16
N GLU A 6 68.36 -31.65 9.83
CA GLU A 6 68.30 -30.20 9.72
C GLU A 6 67.45 -29.73 8.54
N GLU A 7 67.48 -30.41 7.40
CA GLU A 7 66.65 -30.10 6.22
C GLU A 7 65.16 -30.44 6.45
N ILE A 8 64.88 -31.53 7.17
CA ILE A 8 63.53 -31.89 7.59
C ILE A 8 63.00 -30.89 8.59
N SER A 9 63.80 -30.43 9.52
CA SER A 9 63.39 -29.41 10.50
C SER A 9 63.16 -28.05 9.84
N ALA A 10 63.97 -27.68 8.83
CA ALA A 10 63.71 -26.44 8.06
C ALA A 10 62.42 -26.50 7.22
N LEU A 11 62.17 -27.64 6.56
CA LEU A 11 60.92 -27.85 5.80
C LEU A 11 59.69 -27.86 6.68
N ILE A 12 59.80 -28.47 7.86
CA ILE A 12 58.67 -28.45 8.83
C ILE A 12 58.43 -27.01 9.36
N LYS A 13 59.53 -26.27 9.61
CA LYS A 13 59.43 -24.89 10.06
C LYS A 13 58.84 -23.97 8.98
N GLU A 14 59.25 -24.13 7.73
CA GLU A 14 58.71 -23.43 6.57
C GLU A 14 57.24 -23.81 6.32
N GLN A 15 56.86 -25.07 6.49
CA GLN A 15 55.44 -25.48 6.44
C GLN A 15 54.64 -24.96 7.61
N ILE A 16 55.19 -24.81 8.80
CA ILE A 16 54.53 -24.22 9.96
C ILE A 16 54.41 -22.69 9.80
N GLU A 17 55.43 -22.02 9.27
CA GLU A 17 55.41 -20.58 8.99
C GLU A 17 54.46 -20.22 7.82
N ASN A 18 54.39 -21.08 6.80
CA ASN A 18 53.45 -20.95 5.70
C ASN A 18 52.05 -21.52 6.00
N TYR A 19 51.87 -22.16 7.13
CA TYR A 19 50.57 -22.59 7.64
C TYR A 19 49.86 -21.38 8.25
N GLN A 20 49.64 -20.36 7.41
CA GLN A 20 48.56 -19.42 7.64
C GLN A 20 47.24 -20.18 7.40
N ASN A 21 46.91 -21.08 8.32
CA ASN A 21 45.57 -21.50 8.52
C ASN A 21 44.83 -20.26 9.03
N VAL A 22 44.30 -19.48 8.13
CA VAL A 22 43.05 -18.80 8.40
C VAL A 22 42.08 -19.94 8.62
N LEU A 23 42.01 -20.42 9.86
CA LEU A 23 40.87 -21.12 10.38
C LEU A 23 39.70 -20.12 10.29
N SER A 24 39.16 -19.93 9.11
CA SER A 24 37.76 -19.69 9.01
C SER A 24 37.14 -20.97 9.57
N VAL A 25 36.82 -20.97 10.86
CA VAL A 25 36.00 -21.98 11.47
C VAL A 25 34.64 -21.75 10.80
N GLU A 26 34.42 -22.40 9.66
CA GLU A 26 33.11 -22.51 9.09
C GLU A 26 32.30 -23.27 10.13
N GLU A 27 31.49 -22.55 10.92
CA GLU A 27 30.56 -23.20 11.83
C GLU A 27 29.53 -23.93 10.99
N ILE A 28 29.63 -25.24 10.97
CA ILE A 28 28.76 -26.13 10.22
C ILE A 28 27.88 -26.85 11.22
N GLY A 29 26.58 -26.54 11.14
CA GLY A 29 25.55 -27.27 11.88
C GLY A 29 25.07 -28.50 11.14
N THR A 30 24.29 -29.30 11.85
CA THR A 30 23.61 -30.48 11.30
C THR A 30 22.11 -30.31 11.48
N VAL A 31 21.35 -30.52 10.41
CA VAL A 31 19.88 -30.47 10.42
C VAL A 31 19.36 -31.63 11.27
N THR A 32 18.58 -31.31 12.29
CA THR A 32 17.95 -32.27 13.21
C THR A 32 16.47 -32.51 12.90
N TYR A 33 15.84 -31.55 12.18
CA TYR A 33 14.46 -31.64 11.73
C TYR A 33 14.27 -30.77 10.49
N VAL A 34 13.44 -31.23 9.56
CA VAL A 34 12.99 -30.45 8.40
C VAL A 34 11.55 -30.80 8.07
N GLY A 35 10.73 -29.79 7.76
CA GLY A 35 9.34 -29.96 7.33
C GLY A 35 8.61 -28.63 7.24
N ASP A 36 7.67 -28.55 6.32
CA ASP A 36 6.75 -27.42 6.15
C ASP A 36 7.44 -26.03 6.03
N GLY A 37 8.60 -26.00 5.37
CA GLY A 37 9.35 -24.75 5.14
C GLY A 37 10.21 -24.30 6.32
N ILE A 38 10.36 -25.12 7.36
CA ILE A 38 11.29 -24.87 8.46
C ILE A 38 12.32 -25.98 8.59
N ALA A 39 13.47 -25.66 9.19
CA ALA A 39 14.44 -26.62 9.68
C ALA A 39 14.88 -26.28 11.11
N ARG A 40 15.42 -27.27 11.81
CA ARG A 40 16.18 -27.07 13.04
C ARG A 40 17.57 -27.63 12.83
N ALA A 41 18.55 -26.93 13.32
CA ALA A 41 19.94 -27.36 13.22
C ALA A 41 20.67 -27.19 14.55
N HIS A 42 21.55 -28.14 14.85
CA HIS A 42 22.45 -28.11 15.99
C HIS A 42 23.86 -27.74 15.55
N GLY A 43 24.66 -27.10 16.41
CA GLY A 43 26.05 -26.74 16.12
C GLY A 43 26.23 -25.39 15.41
N LEU A 44 25.25 -24.48 15.54
CA LEU A 44 25.29 -23.11 15.03
C LEU A 44 25.20 -22.11 16.19
N GLU A 45 26.01 -22.31 17.22
CA GLU A 45 25.90 -21.60 18.52
C GLU A 45 26.11 -20.08 18.42
N ASN A 46 26.89 -19.64 17.42
CA ASN A 46 27.15 -18.20 17.19
C ASN A 46 26.27 -17.59 16.07
N ALA A 47 25.25 -18.29 15.60
CA ALA A 47 24.35 -17.74 14.58
C ALA A 47 23.63 -16.49 15.10
N MET A 48 23.49 -15.50 14.24
CA MET A 48 22.75 -14.27 14.53
C MET A 48 21.29 -14.39 14.10
N SER A 49 20.38 -13.71 14.80
CA SER A 49 18.99 -13.60 14.34
C SER A 49 18.94 -12.89 12.99
N GLY A 50 18.20 -13.46 12.02
CA GLY A 50 18.15 -12.95 10.64
C GLY A 50 19.36 -13.31 9.77
N GLU A 51 20.31 -14.10 10.29
CA GLU A 51 21.47 -14.56 9.51
C GLU A 51 21.06 -15.52 8.42
N LEU A 52 21.62 -15.32 7.22
CA LEU A 52 21.46 -16.23 6.10
C LEU A 52 22.32 -17.47 6.31
N LEU A 53 21.70 -18.64 6.21
CA LEU A 53 22.33 -19.95 6.36
C LEU A 53 22.25 -20.68 5.02
N GLU A 54 23.31 -21.40 4.64
CA GLU A 54 23.40 -22.15 3.39
C GLU A 54 23.38 -23.65 3.67
N PHE A 55 22.41 -24.34 3.09
CA PHE A 55 22.31 -25.80 3.14
C PHE A 55 23.21 -26.46 2.10
N SER A 56 23.57 -27.72 2.33
CA SER A 56 24.44 -28.50 1.45
C SER A 56 23.93 -28.69 0.03
N ASN A 57 22.62 -28.53 -0.19
CA ASN A 57 21.98 -28.57 -1.51
C ASN A 57 21.98 -27.20 -2.25
N GLY A 58 22.58 -26.16 -1.65
CA GLY A 58 22.61 -24.80 -2.20
C GLY A 58 21.34 -23.97 -1.90
N SER A 59 20.37 -24.51 -1.15
CA SER A 59 19.24 -23.72 -0.65
C SER A 59 19.66 -22.83 0.50
N TYR A 60 18.91 -21.74 0.71
CA TYR A 60 19.16 -20.80 1.79
C TYR A 60 18.05 -20.84 2.83
N GLY A 61 18.39 -20.56 4.07
CA GLY A 61 17.46 -20.35 5.16
C GLY A 61 17.86 -19.12 5.98
N MET A 62 16.94 -18.64 6.79
CA MET A 62 17.17 -17.53 7.71
C MET A 62 17.02 -18.01 9.15
N ALA A 63 18.01 -17.75 10.00
CA ALA A 63 17.95 -18.04 11.42
C ALA A 63 16.90 -17.18 12.10
N GLN A 64 15.88 -17.82 12.69
CA GLN A 64 14.73 -17.13 13.28
C GLN A 64 14.62 -17.35 14.78
N ASN A 65 14.90 -18.55 15.27
CA ASN A 65 14.79 -18.91 16.67
C ASN A 65 16.12 -19.43 17.18
N LEU A 66 16.75 -18.68 18.10
CA LEU A 66 18.05 -19.01 18.65
C LEU A 66 17.84 -19.61 20.05
N GLU A 67 17.99 -20.92 20.18
CA GLU A 67 17.93 -21.64 21.44
C GLU A 67 19.35 -22.10 21.84
N SER A 68 19.53 -22.50 23.08
CA SER A 68 20.85 -22.89 23.60
C SER A 68 21.51 -24.07 22.85
N ASN A 69 20.70 -24.96 22.29
CA ASN A 69 21.18 -26.17 21.64
C ASN A 69 20.76 -26.29 20.18
N ASP A 70 19.83 -25.46 19.75
CA ASP A 70 19.17 -25.53 18.45
C ASP A 70 19.00 -24.14 17.83
N VAL A 71 19.10 -24.07 16.51
CA VAL A 71 18.69 -22.89 15.73
C VAL A 71 17.49 -23.27 14.88
N GLY A 72 16.36 -22.57 15.08
CA GLY A 72 15.18 -22.67 14.24
C GLY A 72 15.37 -21.81 12.97
N ILE A 73 15.24 -22.42 11.82
CA ILE A 73 15.55 -21.85 10.50
C ILE A 73 14.28 -21.82 9.67
N ILE A 74 13.97 -20.71 9.04
CA ILE A 74 12.94 -20.64 8.00
C ILE A 74 13.63 -20.80 6.64
N ILE A 75 13.12 -21.71 5.81
CA ILE A 75 13.76 -22.06 4.53
C ILE A 75 13.22 -21.13 3.44
N LEU A 76 14.12 -20.48 2.70
CA LEU A 76 13.81 -19.47 1.69
C LEU A 76 13.81 -20.06 0.27
N GLY A 77 13.06 -21.12 0.06
CA GLY A 77 13.01 -21.78 -1.26
C GLY A 77 12.53 -23.21 -1.16
N ASP A 78 13.08 -24.07 -2.02
CA ASP A 78 12.79 -25.49 -2.04
C ASP A 78 13.36 -26.19 -0.79
N PHE A 79 12.46 -26.76 0.00
CA PHE A 79 12.81 -27.53 1.20
C PHE A 79 12.69 -29.04 1.01
N GLU A 80 12.10 -29.49 -0.10
CA GLU A 80 11.82 -30.91 -0.35
C GLU A 80 13.11 -31.74 -0.50
N SER A 81 14.20 -31.10 -0.93
CA SER A 81 15.50 -31.72 -1.11
C SER A 81 16.37 -31.74 0.15
N ILE A 82 15.99 -31.03 1.22
CA ILE A 82 16.72 -30.99 2.49
C ILE A 82 16.28 -32.16 3.38
N ARG A 83 17.23 -32.81 4.04
CA ARG A 83 16.98 -33.97 4.91
C ARG A 83 17.61 -33.81 6.29
N GLU A 84 17.09 -34.54 7.26
CA GLU A 84 17.76 -34.69 8.56
C GLU A 84 19.15 -35.30 8.37
N GLY A 85 20.15 -34.73 9.04
CA GLY A 85 21.55 -35.07 8.90
C GLY A 85 22.32 -34.22 7.88
N ASP A 86 21.65 -33.45 7.04
CA ASP A 86 22.30 -32.53 6.09
C ASP A 86 23.10 -31.46 6.83
N LYS A 87 24.10 -30.94 6.15
CA LYS A 87 24.93 -29.87 6.68
C LYS A 87 24.35 -28.51 6.31
N VAL A 88 24.43 -27.60 7.27
CA VAL A 88 24.07 -26.19 7.09
C VAL A 88 25.18 -25.34 7.65
N LYS A 89 25.63 -24.34 6.90
CA LYS A 89 26.73 -23.44 7.30
C LYS A 89 26.26 -22.02 7.46
N ARG A 90 26.92 -21.30 8.35
CA ARG A 90 26.73 -19.87 8.52
C ARG A 90 27.36 -19.12 7.34
N THR A 91 26.68 -18.09 6.86
CA THR A 91 27.25 -17.17 5.87
C THR A 91 27.89 -15.93 6.50
N GLY A 92 27.60 -15.65 7.78
CA GLY A 92 28.01 -14.43 8.46
C GLY A 92 27.32 -13.17 7.92
N LYS A 93 26.31 -13.33 7.05
CA LYS A 93 25.57 -12.22 6.43
C LYS A 93 24.11 -12.24 6.85
N ILE A 94 23.56 -11.08 7.07
CA ILE A 94 22.10 -10.92 7.23
C ILE A 94 21.45 -11.03 5.85
N MET A 95 20.22 -11.51 5.81
CA MET A 95 19.46 -11.62 4.56
C MET A 95 19.30 -10.25 3.89
N GLU A 96 19.69 -10.17 2.62
CA GLU A 96 19.61 -8.98 1.79
C GLU A 96 18.80 -9.24 0.52
N VAL A 97 18.25 -8.16 -0.07
CA VAL A 97 17.59 -8.19 -1.38
C VAL A 97 18.24 -7.18 -2.32
N PRO A 98 18.26 -7.47 -3.63
CA PRO A 98 18.72 -6.52 -4.62
C PRO A 98 17.79 -5.29 -4.62
N VAL A 99 18.39 -4.11 -4.81
CA VAL A 99 17.67 -2.83 -4.82
C VAL A 99 18.16 -1.93 -5.96
N GLY A 100 17.42 -0.88 -6.26
CA GLY A 100 17.81 0.13 -7.24
C GLY A 100 16.85 0.23 -8.43
N GLU A 101 17.21 1.11 -9.36
CA GLU A 101 16.36 1.46 -10.51
C GLU A 101 16.12 0.29 -11.47
N ALA A 102 17.01 -0.70 -11.49
CA ALA A 102 16.86 -1.90 -12.32
C ALA A 102 15.62 -2.75 -11.99
N LEU A 103 15.01 -2.54 -10.79
CA LEU A 103 13.78 -3.22 -10.39
C LEU A 103 12.52 -2.51 -10.87
N ILE A 104 12.60 -1.25 -11.29
CA ILE A 104 11.43 -0.51 -11.77
C ILE A 104 10.89 -1.17 -13.04
N GLY A 105 9.58 -1.36 -13.10
CA GLY A 105 8.92 -2.06 -14.21
C GLY A 105 8.92 -3.58 -14.10
N ARG A 106 9.55 -4.15 -13.07
CA ARG A 106 9.73 -5.59 -12.92
C ARG A 106 8.75 -6.21 -11.92
N VAL A 107 8.49 -7.49 -12.11
CA VAL A 107 7.77 -8.33 -11.14
C VAL A 107 8.77 -9.33 -10.56
N VAL A 108 8.96 -9.27 -9.24
CA VAL A 108 9.94 -10.07 -8.52
C VAL A 108 9.30 -10.88 -7.41
N ASN A 109 9.96 -11.95 -6.99
CA ASN A 109 9.61 -12.67 -5.77
C ASN A 109 10.21 -11.95 -4.53
N PRO A 110 9.90 -12.37 -3.29
CA PRO A 110 10.43 -11.77 -2.07
C PRO A 110 11.96 -11.83 -1.91
N LEU A 111 12.66 -12.62 -2.70
CA LEU A 111 14.12 -12.68 -2.75
C LEU A 111 14.72 -11.70 -3.79
N GLY A 112 13.86 -10.92 -4.47
CA GLY A 112 14.28 -10.00 -5.53
C GLY A 112 14.57 -10.67 -6.88
N GLN A 113 14.24 -11.96 -7.03
CA GLN A 113 14.43 -12.69 -8.29
C GLN A 113 13.27 -12.37 -9.25
N PRO A 114 13.55 -12.12 -10.54
CA PRO A 114 12.52 -11.81 -11.53
C PRO A 114 11.64 -13.03 -11.82
N ILE A 115 10.32 -12.79 -11.88
CA ILE A 115 9.32 -13.81 -12.23
C ILE A 115 8.45 -13.38 -13.41
N ASP A 116 8.83 -12.30 -14.09
CA ASP A 116 8.11 -11.69 -15.22
C ASP A 116 8.56 -12.19 -16.59
N GLY A 117 9.58 -13.03 -16.65
CA GLY A 117 10.13 -13.56 -17.91
C GLY A 117 10.97 -12.57 -18.71
N LEU A 118 11.31 -11.40 -18.14
CA LEU A 118 12.09 -10.35 -18.82
C LEU A 118 13.61 -10.49 -18.64
N GLY A 119 14.09 -11.63 -18.16
CA GLY A 119 15.52 -11.88 -17.92
C GLY A 119 16.01 -11.40 -16.54
N GLU A 120 17.29 -11.61 -16.29
CA GLU A 120 17.92 -11.27 -15.00
C GLU A 120 17.92 -9.78 -14.71
N ILE A 121 17.86 -9.42 -13.43
CA ILE A 121 18.00 -8.06 -12.94
C ILE A 121 19.44 -7.86 -12.47
N VAL A 122 20.19 -7.01 -13.18
CA VAL A 122 21.57 -6.71 -12.85
C VAL A 122 21.63 -5.45 -11.98
N THR A 123 22.04 -5.59 -10.75
CA THR A 123 22.31 -4.49 -9.81
C THR A 123 23.46 -4.88 -8.90
N ASP A 124 24.29 -3.92 -8.56
CA ASP A 124 25.40 -4.04 -7.61
C ASP A 124 25.00 -3.64 -6.18
N LYS A 125 23.74 -3.21 -6.01
CA LYS A 125 23.21 -2.73 -4.73
C LYS A 125 22.30 -3.78 -4.09
N ALA A 126 22.51 -3.98 -2.79
CA ALA A 126 21.63 -4.79 -1.94
C ALA A 126 21.36 -4.07 -0.62
N ARG A 127 20.24 -4.37 0.01
CA ARG A 127 19.87 -3.86 1.34
C ARG A 127 19.39 -4.98 2.23
N PRO A 128 19.67 -4.92 3.54
CA PRO A 128 19.11 -5.85 4.51
C PRO A 128 17.57 -5.84 4.46
N VAL A 129 16.98 -7.01 4.46
CA VAL A 129 15.51 -7.18 4.49
C VAL A 129 14.95 -6.61 5.79
N GLU A 130 15.59 -6.91 6.90
CA GLU A 130 15.28 -6.31 8.20
C GLU A 130 16.25 -5.18 8.52
N ALA A 131 15.75 -3.96 8.67
CA ALA A 131 16.52 -2.78 9.00
C ALA A 131 15.80 -1.99 10.10
N MET A 132 16.56 -1.21 10.85
CA MET A 132 16.00 -0.32 11.87
C MET A 132 15.26 0.84 11.20
N ALA A 133 14.10 1.18 11.74
CA ALA A 133 13.33 2.34 11.31
C ALA A 133 14.10 3.65 11.58
N PRO A 134 13.86 4.72 10.79
CA PRO A 134 14.43 6.03 11.07
C PRO A 134 14.08 6.51 12.49
N GLY A 135 15.09 7.01 13.22
CA GLY A 135 14.90 7.57 14.55
C GLY A 135 14.12 8.89 14.56
N VAL A 136 13.73 9.36 15.73
CA VAL A 136 12.90 10.58 15.89
C VAL A 136 13.55 11.81 15.22
N MET A 137 14.85 12.01 15.39
CA MET A 137 15.59 13.15 14.83
C MET A 137 15.79 13.07 13.29
N GLN A 138 15.60 11.89 12.72
CA GLN A 138 15.72 11.65 11.29
C GLN A 138 14.42 11.89 10.53
N ARG A 139 13.33 12.14 11.25
CA ARG A 139 11.98 12.35 10.69
C ARG A 139 11.62 13.81 10.62
N LYS A 140 10.81 14.14 9.62
CA LYS A 140 10.12 15.43 9.45
C LYS A 140 8.62 15.22 9.52
N SER A 141 7.89 16.24 9.96
CA SER A 141 6.41 16.19 9.95
C SER A 141 5.86 16.03 8.55
N VAL A 142 4.82 15.22 8.42
CA VAL A 142 4.09 14.99 7.16
C VAL A 142 3.25 16.23 6.85
N ASN A 143 3.57 16.93 5.77
CA ASN A 143 2.94 18.18 5.34
C ASN A 143 2.79 18.32 3.83
N GLU A 144 3.05 17.26 3.07
CA GLU A 144 2.89 17.23 1.63
C GLU A 144 1.84 16.18 1.25
N PRO A 145 0.88 16.50 0.37
CA PRO A 145 -0.15 15.55 -0.03
C PRO A 145 0.42 14.41 -0.88
N MET A 146 -0.09 13.20 -0.64
CA MET A 146 -0.01 12.07 -1.55
C MET A 146 -1.40 11.89 -2.17
N GLN A 147 -1.57 12.34 -3.41
CA GLN A 147 -2.86 12.33 -4.09
C GLN A 147 -3.21 10.91 -4.54
N THR A 148 -4.33 10.37 -4.08
CA THR A 148 -4.81 9.06 -4.51
C THR A 148 -5.57 9.12 -5.84
N GLY A 149 -6.07 10.28 -6.20
CA GLY A 149 -6.97 10.48 -7.35
C GLY A 149 -8.41 10.04 -7.07
N LEU A 150 -8.71 9.63 -5.85
CA LEU A 150 -10.04 9.21 -5.41
C LEU A 150 -10.68 10.32 -4.58
N LYS A 151 -11.75 10.92 -5.10
CA LYS A 151 -12.45 12.06 -4.47
C LYS A 151 -12.80 11.78 -3.00
N ALA A 152 -13.33 10.59 -2.71
CA ALA A 152 -13.71 10.21 -1.36
C ALA A 152 -12.52 10.17 -0.38
N ILE A 153 -11.35 9.74 -0.83
CA ILE A 153 -10.15 9.67 0.01
C ILE A 153 -9.49 11.03 0.13
N ASP A 154 -9.17 11.67 -1.00
CA ASP A 154 -8.43 12.94 -1.02
C ASP A 154 -9.19 14.07 -0.32
N ALA A 155 -10.53 14.04 -0.33
CA ALA A 155 -11.37 15.03 0.35
C ALA A 155 -11.64 14.70 1.83
N LEU A 156 -11.95 13.43 2.17
CA LEU A 156 -12.45 13.06 3.50
C LEU A 156 -11.36 12.50 4.43
N VAL A 157 -10.39 11.78 3.88
CA VAL A 157 -9.34 11.04 4.60
C VAL A 157 -7.99 11.24 3.90
N PRO A 158 -7.49 12.48 3.81
CA PRO A 158 -6.31 12.80 3.02
C PRO A 158 -5.06 12.12 3.56
N ILE A 159 -4.20 11.68 2.64
CA ILE A 159 -2.96 10.97 2.93
C ILE A 159 -1.78 11.87 2.57
N GLY A 160 -0.79 11.95 3.45
CA GLY A 160 0.43 12.70 3.24
C GLY A 160 1.64 11.82 2.88
N ARG A 161 2.62 12.40 2.23
CA ARG A 161 3.88 11.73 1.88
C ARG A 161 4.67 11.37 3.14
N GLY A 162 4.85 10.08 3.38
CA GLY A 162 5.49 9.55 4.59
C GLY A 162 4.50 9.10 5.68
N GLN A 163 3.20 9.18 5.44
CA GLN A 163 2.15 8.70 6.32
C GLN A 163 1.92 7.19 6.14
N ARG A 164 1.44 6.55 7.20
CA ARG A 164 0.95 5.17 7.19
C ARG A 164 -0.56 5.21 7.33
N GLU A 165 -1.28 4.91 6.26
CA GLU A 165 -2.74 4.91 6.25
C GLU A 165 -3.27 3.52 5.98
N LEU A 166 -3.96 2.95 6.95
CA LEU A 166 -4.49 1.58 6.87
C LEU A 166 -5.78 1.55 6.04
N VAL A 167 -5.92 0.57 5.16
CA VAL A 167 -7.19 0.26 4.50
C VAL A 167 -7.75 -1.03 5.07
N ILE A 168 -8.93 -0.93 5.69
CA ILE A 168 -9.61 -2.06 6.35
C ILE A 168 -10.89 -2.38 5.61
N SER A 169 -11.13 -3.64 5.32
CA SER A 169 -12.42 -4.07 4.78
C SER A 169 -12.57 -5.59 4.73
N ASP A 170 -13.79 -6.04 4.53
CA ASP A 170 -14.07 -7.41 4.15
C ASP A 170 -13.57 -7.74 2.74
N ARG A 171 -13.64 -9.02 2.39
CA ARG A 171 -13.28 -9.50 1.05
C ARG A 171 -14.15 -8.87 -0.04
N LYS A 172 -13.54 -8.56 -1.19
CA LYS A 172 -14.23 -8.08 -2.41
C LYS A 172 -14.96 -6.75 -2.26
N THR A 173 -14.55 -5.89 -1.35
CA THR A 173 -15.11 -4.53 -1.16
C THR A 173 -14.32 -3.43 -1.85
N GLY A 174 -13.34 -3.79 -2.68
CA GLY A 174 -12.61 -2.83 -3.53
C GLY A 174 -11.23 -2.39 -3.02
N LYS A 175 -10.63 -3.04 -1.98
CA LYS A 175 -9.26 -2.71 -1.50
C LYS A 175 -8.25 -2.59 -2.63
N THR A 176 -8.10 -3.65 -3.38
CA THR A 176 -7.13 -3.72 -4.49
C THR A 176 -7.41 -2.69 -5.58
N SER A 177 -8.68 -2.34 -5.82
CA SER A 177 -9.05 -1.27 -6.76
C SER A 177 -8.51 0.08 -6.31
N ILE A 178 -8.62 0.40 -5.01
CA ILE A 178 -8.04 1.62 -4.43
C ILE A 178 -6.51 1.63 -4.62
N ALA A 179 -5.85 0.48 -4.40
CA ALA A 179 -4.42 0.36 -4.61
C ALA A 179 -4.02 0.69 -6.05
N ILE A 180 -4.66 0.04 -7.02
CA ILE A 180 -4.35 0.19 -8.44
C ILE A 180 -4.65 1.62 -8.92
N ASP A 181 -5.79 2.20 -8.53
CA ASP A 181 -6.15 3.57 -8.89
C ASP A 181 -5.18 4.59 -8.29
N THR A 182 -4.77 4.38 -7.03
CA THR A 182 -3.75 5.22 -6.39
C THR A 182 -2.42 5.15 -7.12
N ILE A 183 -1.97 3.95 -7.53
CA ILE A 183 -0.73 3.78 -8.32
C ILE A 183 -0.87 4.48 -9.67
N ILE A 184 -1.98 4.29 -10.39
CA ILE A 184 -2.22 4.93 -11.70
C ILE A 184 -2.14 6.45 -11.58
N ASN A 185 -2.66 7.02 -10.48
CA ASN A 185 -2.64 8.47 -10.25
C ASN A 185 -1.24 9.04 -9.98
N GLN A 186 -0.24 8.22 -9.66
CA GLN A 186 1.12 8.70 -9.40
C GLN A 186 1.90 9.09 -10.67
N LYS A 187 1.33 8.88 -11.85
CA LYS A 187 1.97 9.28 -13.12
C LYS A 187 2.30 10.78 -13.11
N GLY A 188 3.57 11.11 -13.21
CA GLY A 188 4.04 12.50 -13.19
C GLY A 188 4.05 13.18 -11.81
N GLN A 189 3.85 12.42 -10.72
CA GLN A 189 3.84 12.95 -9.33
C GLN A 189 5.18 12.79 -8.60
N ASP A 190 6.25 12.44 -9.31
CA ASP A 190 7.56 12.14 -8.71
C ASP A 190 7.46 11.11 -7.57
N MET A 191 6.82 9.97 -7.88
CA MET A 191 6.56 8.91 -6.94
C MET A 191 6.96 7.55 -7.53
N ILE A 192 7.73 6.77 -6.80
CA ILE A 192 7.99 5.36 -7.12
C ILE A 192 7.01 4.52 -6.32
N CYS A 193 6.34 3.60 -7.01
CA CYS A 193 5.35 2.73 -6.38
C CYS A 193 5.91 1.32 -6.18
N ILE A 194 5.58 0.71 -5.04
CA ILE A 194 5.89 -0.69 -4.75
C ILE A 194 4.60 -1.38 -4.34
N TYR A 195 4.17 -2.34 -5.15
CA TYR A 195 3.00 -3.16 -4.84
C TYR A 195 3.44 -4.52 -4.34
N VAL A 196 3.20 -4.80 -3.07
CA VAL A 196 3.55 -6.07 -2.43
C VAL A 196 2.30 -6.93 -2.32
N ALA A 197 2.18 -7.92 -3.20
CA ALA A 197 1.10 -8.91 -3.19
C ALA A 197 1.46 -10.07 -2.25
N ILE A 198 0.66 -10.29 -1.21
CA ILE A 198 0.93 -11.28 -0.17
C ILE A 198 -0.21 -12.31 -0.13
N GLY A 199 0.09 -13.55 -0.46
CA GLY A 199 -0.89 -14.63 -0.47
C GLY A 199 -2.05 -14.43 -1.45
N GLN A 200 -1.84 -13.62 -2.50
CA GLN A 200 -2.78 -13.41 -3.59
C GLN A 200 -2.67 -14.55 -4.61
N LYS A 201 -3.75 -14.80 -5.36
CA LYS A 201 -3.68 -15.74 -6.50
C LYS A 201 -2.84 -15.13 -7.61
N ASP A 202 -1.93 -15.88 -8.20
CA ASP A 202 -1.05 -15.40 -9.29
C ASP A 202 -1.85 -14.87 -10.48
N SER A 203 -3.00 -15.49 -10.80
CA SER A 203 -3.92 -14.96 -11.83
C SER A 203 -4.44 -13.55 -11.51
N THR A 204 -4.70 -13.25 -10.24
CA THR A 204 -5.14 -11.92 -9.80
C THR A 204 -4.00 -10.91 -9.94
N VAL A 205 -2.82 -11.27 -9.46
CA VAL A 205 -1.63 -10.40 -9.56
C VAL A 205 -1.29 -10.11 -11.02
N ARG A 206 -1.38 -11.12 -11.89
CA ARG A 206 -1.18 -10.95 -13.34
C ARG A 206 -2.16 -9.93 -13.93
N THR A 207 -3.45 -10.03 -13.61
CA THR A 207 -4.46 -9.07 -14.08
C THR A 207 -4.15 -7.64 -13.62
N GLN A 208 -3.65 -7.47 -12.37
CA GLN A 208 -3.25 -6.17 -11.84
C GLN A 208 -2.04 -5.62 -12.59
N VAL A 209 -1.01 -6.44 -12.82
CA VAL A 209 0.18 -6.05 -13.61
C VAL A 209 -0.22 -5.66 -15.04
N GLU A 210 -1.10 -6.41 -15.69
CA GLU A 210 -1.61 -6.07 -17.02
C GLU A 210 -2.38 -4.75 -17.01
N THR A 211 -3.16 -4.49 -15.96
CA THR A 211 -3.84 -3.20 -15.77
C THR A 211 -2.84 -2.06 -15.60
N LEU A 212 -1.84 -2.20 -14.72
CA LEU A 212 -0.80 -1.19 -14.53
C LEU A 212 -0.03 -0.92 -15.84
N LYS A 213 0.29 -1.96 -16.62
CA LYS A 213 0.91 -1.81 -17.95
C LYS A 213 0.02 -1.03 -18.90
N LYS A 214 -1.28 -1.34 -18.96
CA LYS A 214 -2.25 -0.66 -19.83
C LYS A 214 -2.29 0.86 -19.58
N TYR A 215 -2.17 1.28 -18.31
CA TYR A 215 -2.16 2.70 -17.93
C TYR A 215 -0.76 3.34 -17.89
N GLY A 216 0.30 2.59 -18.26
CA GLY A 216 1.68 3.05 -18.23
C GLY A 216 2.23 3.25 -16.82
N ALA A 217 1.61 2.61 -15.82
CA ALA A 217 2.01 2.74 -14.42
C ALA A 217 3.18 1.82 -14.04
N MET A 218 3.50 0.82 -14.85
CA MET A 218 4.70 -0.01 -14.64
C MET A 218 6.01 0.77 -14.81
N ASP A 219 6.00 1.90 -15.52
CA ASP A 219 7.21 2.71 -15.75
C ASP A 219 7.80 3.29 -14.45
N TYR A 220 7.02 3.29 -13.36
CA TYR A 220 7.44 3.76 -12.03
C TYR A 220 7.04 2.80 -10.90
N THR A 221 6.70 1.54 -11.24
CA THR A 221 6.19 0.57 -10.25
C THR A 221 7.06 -0.68 -10.21
N ILE A 222 7.34 -1.15 -8.99
CA ILE A 222 7.93 -2.47 -8.69
C ILE A 222 6.81 -3.34 -8.10
N VAL A 223 6.69 -4.58 -8.57
CA VAL A 223 5.74 -5.55 -8.02
C VAL A 223 6.50 -6.67 -7.33
N VAL A 224 6.24 -6.85 -6.04
CA VAL A 224 6.78 -7.97 -5.25
C VAL A 224 5.66 -8.97 -5.01
N ASN A 225 5.78 -10.16 -5.57
CA ASN A 225 4.73 -11.19 -5.47
C ASN A 225 5.17 -12.37 -4.60
N ALA A 226 4.48 -12.56 -3.50
CA ALA A 226 4.47 -13.80 -2.72
C ALA A 226 3.09 -14.46 -2.90
N GLY A 227 2.93 -15.24 -3.95
CA GLY A 227 1.65 -15.87 -4.33
C GLY A 227 1.11 -16.83 -3.29
N ALA A 228 -0.18 -17.17 -3.39
CA ALA A 228 -0.86 -18.06 -2.42
C ALA A 228 -0.34 -19.50 -2.43
N SER A 229 0.40 -19.92 -3.45
CA SER A 229 1.04 -21.23 -3.56
C SER A 229 2.44 -21.26 -2.96
N GLN A 230 2.99 -20.12 -2.58
CA GLN A 230 4.32 -20.00 -2.01
C GLN A 230 4.32 -20.43 -0.52
N PRO A 231 5.44 -21.00 -0.03
CA PRO A 231 5.55 -21.38 1.38
C PRO A 231 5.51 -20.15 2.31
N ALA A 232 5.05 -20.38 3.54
CA ALA A 232 4.88 -19.33 4.55
C ALA A 232 6.10 -18.41 4.76
N PRO A 233 7.36 -18.90 4.73
CA PRO A 233 8.53 -18.03 4.82
C PRO A 233 8.55 -16.89 3.80
N LEU A 234 8.17 -17.14 2.56
CA LEU A 234 8.16 -16.12 1.51
C LEU A 234 7.06 -15.10 1.72
N LEU A 235 5.88 -15.52 2.20
CA LEU A 235 4.80 -14.60 2.56
C LEU A 235 5.20 -13.70 3.74
N TYR A 236 5.93 -14.26 4.70
CA TYR A 236 6.42 -13.54 5.87
C TYR A 236 7.40 -12.43 5.48
N ILE A 237 8.40 -12.72 4.63
CA ILE A 237 9.45 -11.75 4.29
C ILE A 237 9.05 -10.74 3.21
N ALA A 238 8.03 -11.02 2.39
CA ALA A 238 7.64 -10.19 1.26
C ALA A 238 7.45 -8.71 1.60
N PRO A 239 6.74 -8.31 2.67
CA PRO A 239 6.59 -6.90 3.03
C PRO A 239 7.92 -6.25 3.42
N TYR A 240 8.80 -6.97 4.11
CA TYR A 240 10.11 -6.47 4.49
C TYR A 240 11.02 -6.28 3.28
N ALA A 241 10.99 -7.23 2.34
CA ALA A 241 11.73 -7.14 1.08
C ALA A 241 11.29 -5.93 0.25
N GLY A 242 9.97 -5.74 0.06
CA GLY A 242 9.42 -4.57 -0.62
C GLY A 242 9.80 -3.26 0.08
N THR A 243 9.80 -3.25 1.41
CA THR A 243 10.22 -2.08 2.20
C THR A 243 11.70 -1.77 2.01
N ALA A 244 12.58 -2.78 2.01
CA ALA A 244 14.01 -2.59 1.74
C ALA A 244 14.26 -2.02 0.34
N MET A 245 13.50 -2.46 -0.68
CA MET A 245 13.53 -1.88 -2.03
C MET A 245 13.10 -0.41 -2.02
N GLY A 246 12.05 -0.06 -1.25
CA GLY A 246 11.56 1.32 -1.11
C GLY A 246 12.54 2.23 -0.38
N GLU A 247 13.20 1.73 0.65
CA GLU A 247 14.18 2.50 1.42
C GLU A 247 15.35 2.97 0.56
N GLU A 248 15.79 2.21 -0.44
CA GLU A 248 16.83 2.65 -1.36
C GLU A 248 16.47 3.97 -2.03
N PHE A 249 15.23 4.12 -2.47
CA PHE A 249 14.76 5.35 -3.08
C PHE A 249 14.52 6.46 -2.05
N MET A 250 13.92 6.13 -0.91
CA MET A 250 13.64 7.09 0.16
C MET A 250 14.91 7.75 0.69
N TYR A 251 15.96 6.98 0.97
CA TYR A 251 17.25 7.50 1.45
C TYR A 251 18.06 8.22 0.36
N ASN A 252 17.69 8.06 -0.92
CA ASN A 252 18.21 8.85 -2.04
C ASN A 252 17.36 10.09 -2.35
N GLY A 253 16.52 10.54 -1.40
CA GLY A 253 15.71 11.76 -1.51
C GLY A 253 14.47 11.65 -2.39
N LYS A 254 14.11 10.44 -2.86
CA LYS A 254 12.92 10.20 -3.67
C LYS A 254 11.69 9.91 -2.79
N HIS A 255 10.50 9.99 -3.40
CA HIS A 255 9.25 9.65 -2.74
C HIS A 255 8.78 8.27 -3.16
N VAL A 256 8.32 7.48 -2.19
CA VAL A 256 7.87 6.10 -2.40
C VAL A 256 6.46 5.92 -1.87
N LEU A 257 5.63 5.25 -2.63
CA LEU A 257 4.36 4.68 -2.19
C LEU A 257 4.51 3.17 -2.11
N ILE A 258 4.35 2.59 -0.93
CA ILE A 258 4.36 1.14 -0.75
C ILE A 258 3.00 0.64 -0.29
N ILE A 259 2.49 -0.38 -0.96
CA ILE A 259 1.19 -0.98 -0.69
C ILE A 259 1.39 -2.43 -0.29
N PHE A 260 0.83 -2.84 0.84
CA PHE A 260 0.88 -4.21 1.33
C PHE A 260 -0.50 -4.87 1.22
N ASP A 261 -0.70 -5.71 0.21
CA ASP A 261 -1.99 -6.37 -0.05
C ASP A 261 -1.88 -7.90 0.15
N ASP A 262 -2.12 -8.46 1.35
CA ASP A 262 -2.50 -7.81 2.62
C ASP A 262 -1.68 -8.32 3.81
N LEU A 263 -1.59 -7.52 4.87
CA LEU A 263 -0.86 -7.86 6.10
C LEU A 263 -1.55 -8.94 6.94
N SER A 264 -2.86 -9.17 6.76
CA SER A 264 -3.56 -10.28 7.43
C SER A 264 -2.97 -11.62 7.01
N LYS A 265 -2.60 -11.77 5.72
CA LYS A 265 -1.97 -12.98 5.21
C LYS A 265 -0.53 -13.14 5.69
N GLN A 266 0.21 -12.03 5.81
CA GLN A 266 1.52 -12.06 6.46
C GLN A 266 1.41 -12.55 7.91
N ALA A 267 0.45 -12.04 8.67
CA ALA A 267 0.24 -12.47 10.06
C ALA A 267 -0.10 -13.95 10.15
N VAL A 268 -0.94 -14.48 9.25
CA VAL A 268 -1.26 -15.91 9.18
C VAL A 268 -0.01 -16.75 8.90
N ALA A 269 0.81 -16.34 7.92
CA ALA A 269 2.07 -17.01 7.61
C ALA A 269 3.03 -16.99 8.81
N TYR A 270 3.13 -15.87 9.50
CA TYR A 270 3.96 -15.75 10.71
C TYR A 270 3.46 -16.62 11.87
N ARG A 271 2.14 -16.73 12.03
CA ARG A 271 1.53 -17.66 12.99
C ARG A 271 1.89 -19.10 12.67
N GLU A 272 1.78 -19.50 11.41
CA GLU A 272 2.14 -20.85 10.94
C GLU A 272 3.61 -21.16 11.25
N LEU A 273 4.53 -20.31 10.86
CA LEU A 273 5.96 -20.44 11.15
C LEU A 273 6.25 -20.53 12.65
N SER A 274 5.60 -19.68 13.44
CA SER A 274 5.80 -19.64 14.89
C SER A 274 5.32 -20.93 15.56
N LEU A 275 4.20 -21.51 15.12
CA LEU A 275 3.70 -22.78 15.62
C LEU A 275 4.61 -23.95 15.22
N LEU A 276 5.09 -23.98 13.98
CA LEU A 276 6.04 -24.99 13.50
C LEU A 276 7.37 -24.93 14.27
N LEU A 277 7.84 -23.72 14.58
CA LEU A 277 9.01 -23.49 15.44
C LEU A 277 8.73 -23.71 16.93
N ARG A 278 7.53 -24.16 17.30
CA ARG A 278 7.09 -24.45 18.67
C ARG A 278 7.11 -23.24 19.63
N ARG A 279 6.96 -22.02 19.09
CA ARG A 279 6.74 -20.84 19.92
C ARG A 279 5.36 -20.93 20.60
N PRO A 280 5.24 -20.52 21.87
CA PRO A 280 3.95 -20.60 22.57
C PRO A 280 2.91 -19.68 21.92
N PRO A 281 1.71 -20.19 21.60
CA PRO A 281 0.64 -19.38 21.01
C PRO A 281 -0.01 -18.46 22.06
N GLY A 282 -0.40 -17.27 21.63
CA GLY A 282 -1.23 -16.32 22.37
C GLY A 282 -2.66 -16.25 21.83
N ARG A 283 -3.23 -15.03 21.83
CA ARG A 283 -4.59 -14.76 21.32
C ARG A 283 -4.73 -15.20 19.86
N GLU A 284 -5.80 -15.91 19.53
CA GLU A 284 -6.09 -16.43 18.18
C GLU A 284 -4.93 -17.29 17.60
N ALA A 285 -4.16 -17.93 18.49
CA ALA A 285 -2.96 -18.70 18.19
C ALA A 285 -1.80 -17.90 17.54
N TYR A 286 -1.87 -16.58 17.52
CA TYR A 286 -0.73 -15.74 17.12
C TYR A 286 0.37 -15.75 18.19
N PRO A 287 1.64 -15.66 17.78
CA PRO A 287 2.74 -15.52 18.75
C PRO A 287 2.66 -14.16 19.45
N GLY A 288 3.26 -14.07 20.65
CA GLY A 288 3.21 -12.86 21.48
C GLY A 288 3.82 -11.62 20.85
N ASP A 289 4.70 -11.78 19.85
CA ASP A 289 5.39 -10.72 19.14
C ASP A 289 4.73 -10.31 17.80
N VAL A 290 3.49 -10.75 17.53
CA VAL A 290 2.81 -10.38 16.27
C VAL A 290 2.57 -8.88 16.13
N PHE A 291 2.42 -8.14 17.24
CA PHE A 291 2.39 -6.68 17.20
C PHE A 291 3.72 -6.12 16.67
N TYR A 292 4.84 -6.64 17.15
CA TYR A 292 6.17 -6.24 16.72
C TYR A 292 6.45 -6.60 15.26
N LEU A 293 5.87 -7.67 14.74
CA LEU A 293 5.92 -8.02 13.31
C LEU A 293 5.49 -6.83 12.44
N HIS A 294 4.34 -6.24 12.71
CA HIS A 294 3.81 -5.13 11.91
C HIS A 294 4.40 -3.76 12.30
N SER A 295 4.70 -3.53 13.58
CA SER A 295 5.23 -2.24 14.02
C SER A 295 6.64 -2.00 13.48
N ARG A 296 7.55 -2.99 13.55
CA ARG A 296 8.90 -2.84 12.98
C ARG A 296 8.92 -2.70 11.46
N LEU A 297 7.90 -3.21 10.77
CA LEU A 297 7.70 -3.00 9.33
C LEU A 297 7.22 -1.58 9.04
N LEU A 298 6.10 -1.18 9.64
CA LEU A 298 5.40 0.05 9.30
C LEU A 298 6.13 1.30 9.83
N GLU A 299 6.91 1.20 10.90
CA GLU A 299 7.74 2.30 11.39
C GLU A 299 8.88 2.69 10.43
N ARG A 300 9.23 1.83 9.48
CA ARG A 300 10.20 2.14 8.41
C ARG A 300 9.64 3.13 7.38
N ALA A 301 8.33 3.21 7.25
CA ALA A 301 7.66 4.23 6.43
C ALA A 301 7.63 5.56 7.19
N ALA A 302 8.24 6.59 6.61
CA ALA A 302 8.38 7.92 7.23
C ALA A 302 8.66 9.00 6.18
N LYS A 303 8.53 10.26 6.58
CA LYS A 303 9.11 11.43 5.92
C LYS A 303 10.46 11.72 6.57
N LEU A 304 11.53 11.68 5.78
CA LEU A 304 12.88 11.97 6.27
C LEU A 304 13.10 13.49 6.41
N SER A 305 14.00 13.85 7.33
CA SER A 305 14.48 15.22 7.48
C SER A 305 15.23 15.69 6.22
N ASP A 306 15.33 16.99 6.04
CA ASP A 306 16.01 17.60 4.89
C ASP A 306 17.52 17.25 4.89
N ASP A 307 18.13 17.07 6.06
CA ASP A 307 19.52 16.60 6.22
C ASP A 307 19.76 15.21 5.63
N LEU A 308 18.71 14.39 5.53
CA LEU A 308 18.72 13.07 4.90
C LEU A 308 18.12 13.06 3.49
N GLY A 309 18.06 14.23 2.85
CA GLY A 309 17.56 14.39 1.49
C GLY A 309 16.06 14.58 1.37
N GLY A 310 15.29 14.61 2.46
CA GLY A 310 13.86 14.91 2.47
C GLY A 310 12.97 13.88 1.77
N GLY A 311 13.48 12.68 1.47
CA GLY A 311 12.71 11.60 0.87
C GLY A 311 11.57 11.12 1.77
N SER A 312 10.66 10.33 1.22
CA SER A 312 9.54 9.78 1.99
C SER A 312 9.14 8.39 1.50
N MET A 313 8.61 7.59 2.41
CA MET A 313 7.91 6.35 2.07
C MET A 313 6.54 6.37 2.74
N THR A 314 5.50 6.41 1.92
CA THR A 314 4.09 6.36 2.34
C THR A 314 3.63 4.92 2.30
N ALA A 315 3.10 4.40 3.39
CA ALA A 315 2.63 3.02 3.47
C ALA A 315 1.10 2.95 3.46
N LEU A 316 0.56 2.11 2.58
CA LEU A 316 -0.84 1.70 2.56
C LEU A 316 -0.93 0.20 2.90
N PRO A 317 -0.89 -0.17 4.19
CA PRO A 317 -1.18 -1.54 4.59
C PRO A 317 -2.66 -1.86 4.40
N PHE A 318 -2.96 -3.04 3.88
CA PHE A 318 -4.31 -3.57 3.79
C PHE A 318 -4.50 -4.66 4.83
N VAL A 319 -5.65 -4.63 5.50
CA VAL A 319 -6.07 -5.64 6.46
C VAL A 319 -7.48 -6.13 6.09
N GLU A 320 -7.65 -7.43 6.14
CA GLU A 320 -8.93 -8.07 5.85
C GLU A 320 -9.68 -8.34 7.16
N THR A 321 -10.96 -7.96 7.19
CA THR A 321 -11.91 -8.30 8.26
C THR A 321 -12.86 -9.40 7.82
N GLN A 322 -13.56 -9.97 8.80
CA GLN A 322 -14.68 -10.88 8.59
C GLN A 322 -15.93 -10.23 9.17
N ALA A 323 -16.97 -10.07 8.34
CA ALA A 323 -18.23 -9.43 8.74
C ALA A 323 -18.06 -8.04 9.38
N GLY A 324 -17.08 -7.25 8.92
CA GLY A 324 -16.82 -5.90 9.43
C GLY A 324 -16.22 -5.84 10.84
N ASP A 325 -15.74 -6.96 11.40
CA ASP A 325 -15.19 -6.96 12.75
C ASP A 325 -13.79 -6.32 12.83
N ILE A 326 -13.79 -5.02 13.14
CA ILE A 326 -12.56 -4.24 13.38
C ILE A 326 -11.95 -4.49 14.76
N SER A 327 -12.67 -5.18 15.67
CA SER A 327 -12.20 -5.49 17.02
C SER A 327 -11.35 -6.76 17.09
N ALA A 328 -11.21 -7.48 15.98
CA ALA A 328 -10.33 -8.64 15.84
C ALA A 328 -8.87 -8.26 16.10
N TYR A 329 -8.05 -9.26 16.41
CA TYR A 329 -6.70 -9.03 16.93
C TYR A 329 -5.77 -8.30 15.96
N ILE A 330 -5.70 -8.71 14.71
CA ILE A 330 -4.82 -8.08 13.71
C ILE A 330 -5.30 -6.68 13.32
N PRO A 331 -6.58 -6.43 12.99
CA PRO A 331 -7.07 -5.07 12.74
C PRO A 331 -6.75 -4.10 13.87
N THR A 332 -7.04 -4.47 15.13
CA THR A 332 -6.79 -3.63 16.30
C THR A 332 -5.31 -3.26 16.44
N ASN A 333 -4.41 -4.22 16.24
CA ASN A 333 -2.97 -3.99 16.29
C ASN A 333 -2.53 -3.00 15.21
N VAL A 334 -2.94 -3.19 13.96
CA VAL A 334 -2.51 -2.34 12.85
C VAL A 334 -3.11 -0.94 12.93
N ILE A 335 -4.37 -0.78 13.38
CA ILE A 335 -4.96 0.54 13.67
C ILE A 335 -4.11 1.33 14.67
N SER A 336 -3.57 0.68 15.70
CA SER A 336 -2.76 1.35 16.72
C SER A 336 -1.37 1.78 16.22
N ILE A 337 -0.83 1.09 15.20
CA ILE A 337 0.48 1.38 14.61
C ILE A 337 0.39 2.50 13.57
N THR A 338 -0.72 2.59 12.84
CA THR A 338 -0.89 3.50 11.70
C THR A 338 -1.35 4.91 12.11
N ASP A 339 -1.18 5.86 11.20
CA ASP A 339 -1.53 7.27 11.38
C ASP A 339 -2.98 7.56 10.96
N GLY A 340 -3.79 6.55 10.81
CA GLY A 340 -5.19 6.60 10.44
C GLY A 340 -5.63 5.34 9.71
N GLN A 341 -6.92 5.29 9.39
CA GLN A 341 -7.53 4.18 8.66
C GLN A 341 -8.63 4.63 7.72
N ILE A 342 -8.72 3.97 6.57
CA ILE A 342 -9.82 4.01 5.62
C ILE A 342 -10.63 2.74 5.79
N PHE A 343 -11.86 2.86 6.23
CA PHE A 343 -12.78 1.74 6.38
C PHE A 343 -13.68 1.62 5.15
N LEU A 344 -13.68 0.45 4.51
CA LEU A 344 -14.57 0.17 3.38
C LEU A 344 -15.71 -0.73 3.86
N GLU A 345 -16.92 -0.24 3.74
CA GLU A 345 -18.11 -0.91 4.20
C GLU A 345 -18.76 -1.74 3.11
N SER A 346 -19.08 -3.00 3.42
CA SER A 346 -19.69 -3.94 2.48
C SER A 346 -21.07 -3.47 2.02
N ASP A 347 -21.89 -2.95 2.92
CA ASP A 347 -23.23 -2.49 2.59
C ASP A 347 -23.22 -1.31 1.61
N LEU A 348 -22.30 -0.36 1.79
CA LEU A 348 -22.09 0.74 0.83
C LEU A 348 -21.66 0.21 -0.54
N PHE A 349 -20.76 -0.76 -0.55
CA PHE A 349 -20.27 -1.35 -1.80
C PHE A 349 -21.37 -2.01 -2.60
N TYR A 350 -22.21 -2.81 -1.94
CA TYR A 350 -23.33 -3.52 -2.58
C TYR A 350 -24.49 -2.57 -2.91
N ALA A 351 -24.67 -1.48 -2.16
CA ALA A 351 -25.61 -0.41 -2.51
C ALA A 351 -25.14 0.45 -3.70
N GLY A 352 -23.94 0.19 -4.25
CA GLY A 352 -23.42 0.89 -5.44
C GLY A 352 -22.60 2.15 -5.14
N THR A 353 -22.34 2.47 -3.87
CA THR A 353 -21.41 3.54 -3.49
C THR A 353 -19.97 3.03 -3.62
N ARG A 354 -19.27 3.47 -4.65
CA ARG A 354 -17.90 3.02 -4.96
C ARG A 354 -17.00 4.22 -5.29
N PRO A 355 -15.87 4.38 -4.56
CA PRO A 355 -15.36 3.57 -3.46
C PRO A 355 -16.26 3.60 -2.22
N ALA A 356 -16.34 2.49 -1.51
CA ALA A 356 -17.26 2.29 -0.38
C ALA A 356 -16.69 2.83 0.96
N VAL A 357 -16.11 4.03 0.92
CA VAL A 357 -15.46 4.66 2.08
C VAL A 357 -16.51 5.09 3.11
N ASP A 358 -16.39 4.54 4.32
CA ASP A 358 -17.15 5.04 5.45
C ASP A 358 -16.51 6.31 6.02
N ALA A 359 -17.16 7.46 5.84
CA ALA A 359 -16.66 8.75 6.31
C ALA A 359 -16.69 8.89 7.85
N GLY A 360 -17.51 8.10 8.55
CA GLY A 360 -17.63 8.11 10.02
C GLY A 360 -16.47 7.39 10.69
N LEU A 361 -16.19 6.16 10.24
CA LEU A 361 -15.16 5.29 10.81
C LEU A 361 -13.74 5.56 10.27
N SER A 362 -13.64 6.18 9.09
CA SER A 362 -12.35 6.52 8.48
C SER A 362 -11.76 7.78 9.11
N VAL A 363 -10.47 7.76 9.38
CA VAL A 363 -9.75 8.86 10.06
C VAL A 363 -8.35 8.99 9.48
N SER A 364 -7.94 10.22 9.14
CA SER A 364 -6.54 10.59 8.92
C SER A 364 -6.06 11.46 10.08
N ARG A 365 -5.00 11.03 10.78
CA ARG A 365 -4.40 11.83 11.87
C ARG A 365 -3.56 13.00 11.36
N VAL A 366 -3.15 12.98 10.10
CA VAL A 366 -2.48 14.10 9.42
C VAL A 366 -3.51 15.13 8.95
N GLY A 367 -4.63 14.67 8.43
CA GLY A 367 -5.76 15.51 8.05
C GLY A 367 -5.40 16.60 7.05
N GLY A 368 -5.92 17.81 7.26
CA GLY A 368 -5.73 18.94 6.35
C GLY A 368 -4.28 19.39 6.12
N SER A 369 -3.31 18.91 6.91
CA SER A 369 -1.88 19.14 6.63
C SER A 369 -1.40 18.38 5.38
N ALA A 370 -2.13 17.32 5.01
CA ALA A 370 -1.92 16.52 3.79
C ALA A 370 -2.78 16.97 2.61
N GLN A 371 -3.34 18.18 2.64
CA GLN A 371 -4.15 18.74 1.57
C GLN A 371 -3.55 20.04 1.05
N ILE A 372 -3.68 20.28 -0.26
CA ILE A 372 -3.43 21.60 -0.83
C ILE A 372 -4.46 22.60 -0.29
N LYS A 373 -4.12 23.89 -0.28
CA LYS A 373 -4.99 24.94 0.28
C LYS A 373 -6.38 24.95 -0.36
N ALA A 374 -6.46 24.78 -1.67
CA ALA A 374 -7.72 24.71 -2.40
C ALA A 374 -8.61 23.56 -1.90
N MET A 375 -8.07 22.34 -1.80
CA MET A 375 -8.81 21.18 -1.31
C MET A 375 -9.29 21.39 0.14
N LYS A 376 -8.43 21.92 0.99
CA LYS A 376 -8.79 22.20 2.40
C LYS A 376 -9.96 23.17 2.52
N LYS A 377 -10.05 24.19 1.63
CA LYS A 377 -11.16 25.15 1.61
C LYS A 377 -12.48 24.49 1.20
N VAL A 378 -12.45 23.65 0.19
CA VAL A 378 -13.69 23.04 -0.36
C VAL A 378 -14.15 21.79 0.38
N ALA A 379 -13.24 21.02 0.98
CA ALA A 379 -13.57 19.77 1.66
C ALA A 379 -13.75 19.91 3.18
N GLY A 380 -13.50 21.09 3.75
CA GLY A 380 -13.44 21.29 5.20
C GLY A 380 -14.69 20.89 5.98
N THR A 381 -15.88 21.07 5.41
CA THR A 381 -17.17 20.73 6.04
C THR A 381 -17.76 19.42 5.52
N LEU A 382 -17.23 18.88 4.41
CA LEU A 382 -17.83 17.78 3.67
C LEU A 382 -18.07 16.53 4.52
N ARG A 383 -17.12 16.22 5.41
CA ARG A 383 -17.23 15.07 6.31
C ARG A 383 -18.39 15.23 7.31
N LEU A 384 -18.54 16.44 7.88
CA LEU A 384 -19.61 16.75 8.82
C LEU A 384 -20.98 16.74 8.12
N ASP A 385 -21.03 17.27 6.89
CA ASP A 385 -22.24 17.29 6.07
C ASP A 385 -22.71 15.87 5.72
N LEU A 386 -21.77 14.96 5.39
CA LEU A 386 -22.07 13.55 5.15
C LEU A 386 -22.54 12.81 6.41
N ALA A 387 -21.92 13.07 7.56
CA ALA A 387 -22.36 12.47 8.82
C ALA A 387 -23.78 12.90 9.15
N SER A 388 -24.07 14.21 9.05
CA SER A 388 -25.43 14.76 9.25
C SER A 388 -26.43 14.18 8.26
N TYR A 389 -26.05 14.02 7.00
CA TYR A 389 -26.90 13.38 5.99
C TYR A 389 -27.29 11.95 6.37
N ARG A 390 -26.32 11.12 6.79
CA ARG A 390 -26.59 9.72 7.16
C ARG A 390 -27.51 9.60 8.37
N GLU A 391 -27.33 10.46 9.38
CA GLU A 391 -28.24 10.53 10.52
C GLU A 391 -29.67 10.86 10.07
N LEU A 392 -29.83 11.88 9.21
CA LEU A 392 -31.12 12.28 8.69
C LEU A 392 -31.74 11.21 7.78
N GLU A 393 -30.95 10.54 6.96
CA GLU A 393 -31.42 9.47 6.08
C GLU A 393 -31.98 8.30 6.89
N ALA A 394 -31.33 7.92 7.99
CA ALA A 394 -31.84 6.90 8.89
C ALA A 394 -33.19 7.28 9.52
N PHE A 395 -33.38 8.55 9.89
CA PHE A 395 -34.68 9.05 10.42
C PHE A 395 -35.80 9.06 9.38
N THR A 396 -35.49 9.34 8.10
CA THR A 396 -36.53 9.40 7.04
C THR A 396 -37.16 8.05 6.75
N GLN A 397 -36.50 6.96 7.05
CA GLN A 397 -37.06 5.60 6.90
C GLN A 397 -38.25 5.36 7.83
N PHE A 398 -38.42 6.16 8.88
CA PHE A 398 -39.52 6.05 9.86
C PHE A 398 -40.69 6.97 9.58
N GLY A 399 -40.76 7.68 8.43
CA GLY A 399 -41.95 8.34 7.91
C GLY A 399 -42.33 9.66 8.61
N SER A 400 -41.37 10.49 8.99
CA SER A 400 -41.63 11.84 9.55
C SER A 400 -41.80 12.89 8.44
N ASP A 401 -42.79 13.81 8.61
CA ASP A 401 -42.87 15.03 7.81
C ASP A 401 -41.64 15.91 8.09
N LEU A 402 -40.84 16.14 7.06
CA LEU A 402 -39.62 16.92 7.16
C LEU A 402 -39.87 18.38 6.80
N ASP A 403 -39.26 19.29 7.57
CA ASP A 403 -39.23 20.70 7.20
C ASP A 403 -38.37 20.95 5.93
N ALA A 404 -38.59 22.10 5.30
CA ALA A 404 -37.90 22.46 4.05
C ALA A 404 -36.37 22.53 4.21
N ALA A 405 -35.87 22.92 5.37
CA ALA A 405 -34.43 23.01 5.63
C ALA A 405 -33.79 21.61 5.75
N THR A 406 -34.45 20.69 6.43
CA THR A 406 -34.04 19.30 6.54
C THR A 406 -34.10 18.59 5.19
N GLN A 407 -35.14 18.84 4.39
CA GLN A 407 -35.24 18.32 3.02
C GLN A 407 -34.11 18.84 2.12
N ALA A 408 -33.71 20.10 2.24
CA ALA A 408 -32.59 20.68 1.49
C ALA A 408 -31.24 20.00 1.86
N LYS A 409 -31.01 19.74 3.16
CA LYS A 409 -29.84 19.00 3.63
C LYS A 409 -29.79 17.57 3.09
N LEU A 410 -30.92 16.86 3.10
CA LEU A 410 -31.02 15.51 2.52
C LEU A 410 -30.73 15.52 1.01
N ASN A 411 -31.28 16.47 0.28
CA ASN A 411 -31.07 16.59 -1.15
C ASN A 411 -29.60 16.90 -1.49
N ARG A 412 -28.95 17.75 -0.70
CA ARG A 412 -27.52 18.02 -0.85
C ARG A 412 -26.67 16.81 -0.49
N GLY A 413 -27.01 16.10 0.59
CA GLY A 413 -26.31 14.88 1.00
C GLY A 413 -26.37 13.78 -0.05
N ARG A 414 -27.52 13.57 -0.69
CA ARG A 414 -27.65 12.61 -1.82
C ARG A 414 -26.72 12.97 -2.97
N ARG A 415 -26.62 14.27 -3.32
CA ARG A 415 -25.70 14.75 -4.35
C ARG A 415 -24.24 14.57 -3.94
N THR A 416 -23.94 14.78 -2.66
CA THR A 416 -22.60 14.53 -2.13
C THR A 416 -22.18 13.07 -2.28
N VAL A 417 -23.07 12.14 -1.93
CA VAL A 417 -22.82 10.70 -2.12
C VAL A 417 -22.59 10.38 -3.59
N GLU A 418 -23.39 10.97 -4.50
CA GLU A 418 -23.27 10.70 -5.94
C GLU A 418 -21.95 11.26 -6.51
N ILE A 419 -21.57 12.48 -6.14
CA ILE A 419 -20.28 13.09 -6.57
C ILE A 419 -19.07 12.28 -6.09
N LEU A 420 -19.14 11.70 -4.91
CA LEU A 420 -18.02 10.90 -4.36
C LEU A 420 -17.86 9.53 -5.02
N LYS A 421 -18.85 9.08 -5.79
CA LYS A 421 -18.72 7.88 -6.62
C LYS A 421 -17.71 8.11 -7.73
N GLN A 422 -16.98 7.07 -8.06
CA GLN A 422 -15.95 7.12 -9.10
C GLN A 422 -15.85 5.78 -9.82
N LYS A 423 -15.66 5.82 -11.13
CA LYS A 423 -15.48 4.62 -11.95
C LYS A 423 -14.12 3.99 -11.68
N LEU A 424 -14.05 2.69 -11.85
CA LEU A 424 -12.81 1.93 -11.72
C LEU A 424 -11.79 2.39 -12.77
N HIS A 425 -10.53 2.51 -12.35
CA HIS A 425 -9.39 2.95 -13.18
C HIS A 425 -9.59 4.34 -13.83
N ALA A 426 -10.27 5.21 -13.10
CA ALA A 426 -10.48 6.60 -13.50
C ALA A 426 -10.12 7.56 -12.36
N PRO A 427 -8.85 7.56 -11.90
CA PRO A 427 -8.41 8.53 -10.92
C PRO A 427 -8.51 9.94 -11.48
N LEU A 428 -8.85 10.91 -10.64
CA LEU A 428 -9.09 12.29 -11.01
C LEU A 428 -8.00 13.20 -10.44
N ALA A 429 -7.44 14.06 -11.28
CA ALA A 429 -6.46 15.06 -10.85
C ALA A 429 -7.05 16.01 -9.81
N VAL A 430 -6.21 16.46 -8.86
CA VAL A 430 -6.68 17.24 -7.69
C VAL A 430 -7.39 18.54 -8.05
N GLU A 431 -6.96 19.21 -9.10
CA GLU A 431 -7.59 20.45 -9.61
C GLU A 431 -9.04 20.21 -10.05
N LYS A 432 -9.32 19.08 -10.71
CA LYS A 432 -10.66 18.68 -11.11
C LYS A 432 -11.52 18.29 -9.90
N GLN A 433 -10.94 17.57 -8.93
CA GLN A 433 -11.62 17.25 -7.68
C GLN A 433 -12.01 18.54 -6.94
N VAL A 434 -11.11 19.52 -6.83
CA VAL A 434 -11.39 20.80 -6.17
C VAL A 434 -12.56 21.52 -6.81
N VAL A 435 -12.59 21.63 -8.15
CA VAL A 435 -13.66 22.34 -8.87
C VAL A 435 -15.02 21.70 -8.66
N ILE A 436 -15.13 20.37 -8.75
CA ILE A 436 -16.44 19.71 -8.56
C ILE A 436 -16.91 19.77 -7.11
N LEU A 437 -15.99 19.65 -6.14
CA LEU A 437 -16.31 19.82 -4.73
C LEU A 437 -16.68 21.28 -4.40
N TYR A 438 -16.04 22.24 -5.05
CA TYR A 438 -16.45 23.65 -4.96
C TYR A 438 -17.88 23.85 -5.47
N ALA A 439 -18.21 23.31 -6.65
CA ALA A 439 -19.55 23.38 -7.21
C ALA A 439 -20.60 22.74 -6.28
N LEU A 440 -20.27 21.64 -5.62
CA LEU A 440 -21.12 20.98 -4.65
C LEU A 440 -21.37 21.85 -3.39
N THR A 441 -20.31 22.33 -2.77
CA THR A 441 -20.38 23.07 -1.50
C THR A 441 -20.98 24.46 -1.64
N HIS A 442 -20.86 25.08 -2.81
CA HIS A 442 -21.46 26.39 -3.10
C HIS A 442 -22.88 26.30 -3.74
N GLY A 443 -23.46 25.10 -3.78
CA GLY A 443 -24.87 24.92 -4.17
C GLY A 443 -25.15 24.94 -5.69
N PHE A 444 -24.11 24.96 -6.54
CA PHE A 444 -24.30 24.89 -7.99
C PHE A 444 -25.03 23.62 -8.45
N LEU A 445 -24.87 22.52 -7.68
CA LEU A 445 -25.48 21.25 -8.00
C LEU A 445 -26.92 21.09 -7.46
N ASP A 446 -27.42 22.04 -6.66
CA ASP A 446 -28.74 21.88 -5.98
C ASP A 446 -29.92 21.76 -6.95
N SER A 447 -29.79 22.32 -8.16
CA SER A 447 -30.81 22.24 -9.24
C SER A 447 -30.59 21.10 -10.22
N ILE A 448 -29.44 20.37 -10.15
CA ILE A 448 -29.14 19.26 -11.04
C ILE A 448 -29.84 17.98 -10.53
N PRO A 449 -30.55 17.22 -11.37
CA PRO A 449 -31.07 15.91 -10.99
C PRO A 449 -29.96 14.96 -10.56
N VAL A 450 -30.20 14.17 -9.50
CA VAL A 450 -29.18 13.26 -8.94
C VAL A 450 -28.62 12.30 -9.98
N ASP A 451 -29.48 11.76 -10.84
CA ASP A 451 -29.09 10.80 -11.89
C ASP A 451 -28.23 11.44 -13.01
N SER A 452 -28.17 12.77 -13.07
CA SER A 452 -27.40 13.51 -14.08
C SER A 452 -26.13 14.14 -13.53
N ILE A 453 -25.82 13.93 -12.26
CA ILE A 453 -24.68 14.58 -11.58
C ILE A 453 -23.33 14.13 -12.16
N LEU A 454 -23.16 12.84 -12.43
CA LEU A 454 -21.92 12.32 -13.00
C LEU A 454 -21.73 12.75 -14.47
N ASP A 455 -22.81 12.90 -15.23
CA ASP A 455 -22.75 13.47 -16.57
C ASP A 455 -22.35 14.95 -16.50
N PHE A 456 -22.98 15.72 -15.59
CA PHE A 456 -22.61 17.11 -15.34
C PHE A 456 -21.14 17.26 -14.96
N GLU A 457 -20.63 16.42 -14.06
CA GLU A 457 -19.21 16.42 -13.67
C GLU A 457 -18.29 16.23 -14.89
N HIS A 458 -18.56 15.22 -15.70
CA HIS A 458 -17.73 14.90 -16.86
C HIS A 458 -17.72 16.03 -17.90
N GLU A 459 -18.91 16.50 -18.26
CA GLU A 459 -19.07 17.54 -19.27
C GLU A 459 -18.57 18.92 -18.77
N LEU A 460 -18.70 19.21 -17.45
CA LEU A 460 -18.10 20.41 -16.84
C LEU A 460 -16.59 20.41 -17.02
N PHE A 461 -15.93 19.27 -16.81
CA PHE A 461 -14.48 19.21 -17.00
C PHE A 461 -14.07 19.44 -18.45
N GLU A 462 -14.80 18.88 -19.42
CA GLU A 462 -14.54 19.11 -20.84
C GLU A 462 -14.76 20.58 -21.24
N TYR A 463 -15.81 21.19 -20.71
CA TYR A 463 -16.09 22.60 -20.92
C TYR A 463 -14.99 23.51 -20.36
N LEU A 464 -14.55 23.25 -19.12
CA LEU A 464 -13.49 24.05 -18.48
C LEU A 464 -12.12 23.81 -19.14
N ASP A 465 -11.80 22.58 -19.52
CA ASP A 465 -10.56 22.28 -20.27
C ASP A 465 -10.49 23.07 -21.58
N THR A 466 -11.64 23.31 -22.21
CA THR A 466 -11.73 23.99 -23.52
C THR A 466 -11.77 25.52 -23.40
N ASN A 467 -12.58 26.06 -22.46
CA ASN A 467 -12.89 27.48 -22.42
C ASN A 467 -12.22 28.22 -21.26
N HIS A 468 -11.86 27.54 -20.17
CA HIS A 468 -11.33 28.10 -18.92
C HIS A 468 -10.21 27.26 -18.33
N SER A 469 -9.26 26.80 -19.17
CA SER A 469 -8.15 25.94 -18.75
C SER A 469 -7.24 26.61 -17.71
N ASP A 470 -7.22 27.94 -17.64
CA ASP A 470 -6.53 28.76 -16.66
C ASP A 470 -6.99 28.48 -15.22
N ILE A 471 -8.25 28.06 -15.01
CA ILE A 471 -8.77 27.66 -13.69
C ILE A 471 -7.99 26.45 -13.16
N PHE A 472 -7.86 25.40 -13.96
CA PHE A 472 -7.10 24.21 -13.56
C PHE A 472 -5.60 24.50 -13.42
N GLU A 473 -5.04 25.31 -14.34
CA GLU A 473 -3.63 25.71 -14.29
C GLU A 473 -3.33 26.51 -13.01
N THR A 474 -4.21 27.43 -12.61
CA THR A 474 -4.07 28.20 -11.38
C THR A 474 -4.07 27.30 -10.15
N ILE A 475 -5.01 26.35 -10.04
CA ILE A 475 -5.05 25.41 -8.90
C ILE A 475 -3.79 24.54 -8.89
N ARG A 476 -3.34 24.08 -10.06
CA ARG A 476 -2.16 23.22 -10.20
C ARG A 476 -0.88 23.93 -9.76
N THR A 477 -0.72 25.20 -10.10
CA THR A 477 0.50 25.98 -9.84
C THR A 477 0.50 26.62 -8.46
N THR A 478 -0.60 27.29 -8.08
CA THR A 478 -0.68 28.05 -6.84
C THR A 478 -1.07 27.19 -5.63
N LYS A 479 -1.65 25.99 -5.88
CA LYS A 479 -2.24 25.12 -4.85
C LYS A 479 -3.40 25.77 -4.08
N ASP A 480 -3.93 26.89 -4.60
CA ASP A 480 -5.05 27.64 -4.02
C ASP A 480 -6.19 27.80 -5.04
N LEU A 481 -7.35 28.27 -4.59
CA LEU A 481 -8.49 28.56 -5.47
C LEU A 481 -8.17 29.77 -6.36
N PRO A 482 -8.64 29.77 -7.61
CA PRO A 482 -8.63 30.97 -8.44
C PRO A 482 -9.55 32.06 -7.87
N GLU A 483 -9.62 33.21 -8.51
CA GLU A 483 -10.57 34.25 -8.10
C GLU A 483 -12.01 33.74 -8.11
N GLU A 484 -12.73 34.01 -7.02
CA GLU A 484 -14.07 33.45 -6.78
C GLU A 484 -15.07 33.85 -7.88
N GLU A 485 -15.01 35.09 -8.36
CA GLU A 485 -15.88 35.57 -9.42
C GLU A 485 -15.66 34.81 -10.73
N ALA A 486 -14.41 34.56 -11.11
CA ALA A 486 -14.07 33.80 -12.32
C ALA A 486 -14.55 32.35 -12.25
N LEU A 487 -14.31 31.68 -11.11
CA LEU A 487 -14.74 30.30 -10.90
C LEU A 487 -16.26 30.17 -10.87
N ASN A 488 -16.96 31.07 -10.16
CA ASN A 488 -18.41 31.11 -10.09
C ASN A 488 -19.04 31.35 -11.46
N SER A 489 -18.51 32.31 -12.23
CA SER A 489 -19.00 32.62 -13.57
C SER A 489 -18.88 31.43 -14.51
N ALA A 490 -17.72 30.78 -14.54
CA ALA A 490 -17.47 29.65 -15.43
C ALA A 490 -18.37 28.43 -15.09
N ILE A 491 -18.54 28.13 -13.80
CA ILE A 491 -19.44 27.03 -13.36
C ILE A 491 -20.91 27.37 -13.66
N GLN A 492 -21.34 28.62 -13.43
CA GLN A 492 -22.72 29.03 -13.67
C GLN A 492 -23.06 29.03 -15.15
N GLU A 493 -22.17 29.53 -16.01
CA GLU A 493 -22.34 29.52 -17.46
C GLU A 493 -22.54 28.08 -17.97
N TYR A 494 -21.68 27.17 -17.57
CA TYR A 494 -21.86 25.76 -17.96
C TYR A 494 -23.15 25.15 -17.41
N LYS A 495 -23.49 25.42 -16.16
CA LYS A 495 -24.73 24.93 -15.52
C LYS A 495 -25.96 25.36 -16.32
N ASP A 496 -26.02 26.62 -16.75
CA ASP A 496 -27.15 27.15 -17.52
C ASP A 496 -27.27 26.45 -18.89
N MET A 497 -26.14 26.21 -19.56
CA MET A 497 -26.08 25.42 -20.80
C MET A 497 -26.57 23.99 -20.60
N PHE A 498 -26.11 23.31 -19.54
CA PHE A 498 -26.48 21.94 -19.24
C PHE A 498 -27.99 21.78 -18.97
N LEU A 499 -28.57 22.72 -18.17
CA LEU A 499 -30.00 22.70 -17.88
C LEU A 499 -30.87 23.01 -19.12
N ALA A 500 -30.41 23.91 -20.00
CA ALA A 500 -31.12 24.21 -21.24
C ALA A 500 -31.15 22.98 -22.17
N THR A 501 -30.04 22.25 -22.26
CA THR A 501 -29.93 21.04 -23.12
C THR A 501 -30.79 19.90 -22.61
N LYS A 502 -30.78 19.63 -21.30
CA LYS A 502 -31.60 18.56 -20.70
C LYS A 502 -33.10 18.90 -20.70
N GLY A 503 -33.46 20.21 -20.52
CA GLY A 503 -34.82 20.67 -20.62
C GLY A 503 -35.43 20.52 -22.05
N SER A 504 -34.61 20.71 -23.09
CA SER A 504 -35.03 20.47 -24.48
C SER A 504 -35.25 18.98 -24.79
N ASN A 505 -34.40 18.10 -24.24
CA ASN A 505 -34.53 16.65 -24.46
C ASN A 505 -35.76 16.05 -23.76
N SER A 506 -36.10 16.49 -22.54
CA SER A 506 -37.31 16.01 -21.85
C SER A 506 -38.58 16.39 -22.60
N SER A 507 -38.64 17.59 -23.17
CA SER A 507 -39.76 18.04 -23.99
C SER A 507 -39.90 17.26 -25.30
N THR A 508 -38.83 16.74 -25.82
CA THR A 508 -38.81 15.93 -27.07
C THR A 508 -39.20 14.48 -26.80
N GLU A 509 -38.73 13.89 -25.68
CA GLU A 509 -39.16 12.55 -25.26
C GLU A 509 -40.66 12.50 -24.86
N ASP A 510 -41.18 13.53 -24.17
CA ASP A 510 -42.58 13.62 -23.85
C ASP A 510 -43.46 13.79 -25.09
N LYS A 511 -42.98 14.52 -26.10
CA LYS A 511 -43.63 14.60 -27.42
C LYS A 511 -43.59 13.28 -28.16
N LEU A 512 -42.48 12.54 -28.13
CA LEU A 512 -42.38 11.22 -28.75
C LEU A 512 -43.27 10.18 -28.07
N LYS A 513 -43.34 10.18 -26.74
CA LYS A 513 -44.25 9.32 -25.99
C LYS A 513 -45.73 9.65 -26.24
N SER A 514 -46.08 10.94 -26.41
CA SER A 514 -47.45 11.35 -26.78
C SER A 514 -47.82 10.93 -28.21
N ILE A 515 -46.87 10.84 -29.14
CA ILE A 515 -47.09 10.37 -30.52
C ILE A 515 -47.17 8.84 -30.59
N GLN A 516 -46.49 8.13 -29.71
CA GLN A 516 -46.58 6.66 -29.63
C GLN A 516 -47.82 6.13 -28.93
N ASN A 517 -48.48 6.97 -28.13
CA ASN A 517 -49.71 6.64 -27.42
C ASN A 517 -50.99 7.20 -28.10
N ALA A 518 -50.88 7.83 -29.25
CA ALA A 518 -51.98 8.30 -30.10
C ALA A 518 -52.04 7.41 -31.38
#